data_a93cb3e58382f82ac558d00928a377bb
#
_entry.id   a93cb3e58382f82ac558d00928a377bb
#
_cell.length_a   1.000
_cell.length_b   1.000
_cell.length_c   1.000
_cell.angle_alpha   90.00
_cell.angle_beta   90.00
_cell.angle_gamma   90.00
#
_symmetry.space_group_name_H-M   'P 1'
#
loop_
_entity.id
_entity.type
_entity.pdbx_description
1 polymer ?
#
loop_
_entity_poly.entity_id
_entity_poly.type
_entity_poly.pdbx_seq_one_letter_code
_entity_poly.pdbx_strand_id
1 'polypeptide(L)'
;SRLFRNVREKQSLCYYCGSAAQRATGVMMIDSGVEPGKEQQAEAAIIAELEGLKNGPITQEEVDDCRRGLLSSMDALGDSLAALENWYYGQITRGEPLYPPEYGKVLTSAVSLDEVRQTLQSYSYSVCYAVTAEPGTQGKGGSEDVE
;
A
#
# COMPACT_ATOMS: atom_id res chain seq x y z
N SER A 1 -5.67 -5.88 -4.40
CA SER A 1 -4.21 -6.13 -4.42
C SER A 1 -3.91 -7.61 -4.17
N ARG A 2 -2.72 -8.08 -4.51
CA ARG A 2 -2.29 -9.47 -4.22
C ARG A 2 -2.18 -9.72 -2.73
N LEU A 3 -1.67 -8.78 -1.96
CA LEU A 3 -1.59 -8.87 -0.49
C LEU A 3 -2.96 -9.14 0.13
N PHE A 4 -3.97 -8.36 -0.28
CA PHE A 4 -5.32 -8.55 0.23
C PHE A 4 -5.88 -9.95 -0.09
N ARG A 5 -5.78 -10.38 -1.36
CA ARG A 5 -6.32 -11.68 -1.78
C ARG A 5 -5.58 -12.87 -1.16
N ASN A 6 -4.25 -12.81 -1.12
CA ASN A 6 -3.45 -13.98 -0.77
C ASN A 6 -3.16 -14.07 0.73
N VAL A 7 -2.92 -12.95 1.42
CA VAL A 7 -2.63 -12.96 2.85
C VAL A 7 -3.91 -12.89 3.68
N ARG A 8 -4.85 -12.01 3.31
CA ARG A 8 -6.11 -11.87 4.05
C ARG A 8 -7.14 -12.93 3.66
N GLU A 9 -7.56 -12.99 2.39
CA GLU A 9 -8.70 -13.81 2.00
C GLU A 9 -8.37 -15.30 1.95
N LYS A 10 -7.23 -15.69 1.34
CA LYS A 10 -6.88 -17.11 1.20
C LYS A 10 -6.29 -17.73 2.45
N GLN A 11 -5.49 -16.98 3.19
CA GLN A 11 -4.78 -17.52 4.36
C GLN A 11 -5.41 -17.11 5.69
N SER A 12 -6.34 -16.14 5.68
CA SER A 12 -7.02 -15.62 6.90
C SER A 12 -6.05 -15.23 8.02
N LEU A 13 -4.87 -14.69 7.65
CA LEU A 13 -3.83 -14.35 8.60
C LEU A 13 -4.00 -12.97 9.23
N CYS A 14 -4.79 -12.11 8.60
CA CYS A 14 -4.94 -10.73 9.04
C CYS A 14 -6.36 -10.19 8.80
N TYR A 15 -6.73 -9.20 9.60
CA TYR A 15 -7.99 -8.45 9.43
C TYR A 15 -7.90 -7.48 8.24
N TYR A 16 -6.74 -6.88 8.05
CA TYR A 16 -6.42 -6.04 6.90
C TYR A 16 -4.94 -6.22 6.52
N CYS A 17 -4.62 -5.96 5.28
CA CYS A 17 -3.26 -5.89 4.78
C CYS A 17 -3.22 -4.90 3.61
N GLY A 18 -2.46 -3.84 3.77
CA GLY A 18 -2.32 -2.76 2.81
C GLY A 18 -0.86 -2.43 2.51
N SER A 19 -0.63 -1.71 1.42
CA SER A 19 0.68 -1.19 1.09
C SER A 19 0.59 0.25 0.60
N ALA A 20 1.57 1.07 0.97
CA ALA A 20 1.70 2.44 0.53
C ALA A 20 3.17 2.75 0.20
N ALA A 21 3.40 3.37 -0.95
CA ALA A 21 4.72 3.85 -1.34
C ALA A 21 4.90 5.30 -0.89
N GLN A 22 5.93 5.55 -0.09
CA GLN A 22 6.32 6.89 0.35
C GLN A 22 7.37 7.45 -0.61
N ARG A 23 6.93 8.25 -1.58
CA ARG A 23 7.80 8.79 -2.64
C ARG A 23 8.98 9.62 -2.09
N ALA A 24 8.77 10.35 -0.98
CA ALA A 24 9.79 11.21 -0.39
C ALA A 24 11.01 10.42 0.15
N THR A 25 10.79 9.19 0.61
CA THR A 25 11.82 8.37 1.24
C THR A 25 12.23 7.16 0.39
N GLY A 26 11.49 6.87 -0.67
CA GLY A 26 11.68 5.66 -1.48
C GLY A 26 11.30 4.37 -0.74
N VAL A 27 10.56 4.47 0.36
CA VAL A 27 10.14 3.33 1.17
C VAL A 27 8.73 2.89 0.77
N MET A 28 8.56 1.59 0.59
CA MET A 28 7.23 0.97 0.56
C MET A 28 6.92 0.42 1.95
N MET A 29 5.87 0.94 2.57
CA MET A 29 5.36 0.46 3.85
C MET A 29 4.21 -0.51 3.61
N ILE A 30 4.24 -1.64 4.31
CA ILE A 30 3.13 -2.59 4.35
C ILE A 30 2.66 -2.66 5.79
N ASP A 31 1.37 -2.44 6.01
CA ASP A 31 0.73 -2.52 7.30
C ASP A 31 -0.34 -3.61 7.32
N SER A 32 -0.46 -4.27 8.47
CA SER A 32 -1.36 -5.40 8.63
C SER A 32 -1.80 -5.54 10.08
N GLY A 33 -3.09 -5.75 10.31
CA GLY A 33 -3.65 -6.11 11.61
C GLY A 33 -3.83 -7.62 11.73
N VAL A 34 -3.15 -8.24 12.69
CA VAL A 34 -3.13 -9.70 12.87
C VAL A 34 -3.64 -10.09 14.26
N GLU A 35 -4.10 -11.33 14.39
CA GLU A 35 -4.39 -11.91 15.70
C GLU A 35 -3.09 -12.11 16.50
N PRO A 36 -3.12 -11.94 17.83
CA PRO A 36 -1.98 -12.23 18.68
C PRO A 36 -1.43 -13.65 18.43
N GLY A 37 -0.11 -13.73 18.23
CA GLY A 37 0.59 -14.99 17.97
C GLY A 37 0.68 -15.39 16.50
N LYS A 38 0.08 -14.62 15.58
CA LYS A 38 0.19 -14.85 14.12
C LYS A 38 1.16 -13.89 13.43
N GLU A 39 1.86 -13.04 14.16
CA GLU A 39 2.70 -11.96 13.62
C GLU A 39 3.77 -12.51 12.67
N GLN A 40 4.53 -13.51 13.12
CA GLN A 40 5.59 -14.12 12.31
C GLN A 40 5.06 -14.83 11.06
N GLN A 41 3.88 -15.46 11.17
CA GLN A 41 3.26 -16.15 10.05
C GLN A 41 2.76 -15.14 8.99
N ALA A 42 2.18 -14.03 9.44
CA ALA A 42 1.74 -12.95 8.56
C ALA A 42 2.92 -12.26 7.87
N GLU A 43 3.99 -11.97 8.61
CA GLU A 43 5.23 -11.42 8.05
C GLU A 43 5.81 -12.34 6.96
N ALA A 44 5.94 -13.63 7.24
CA ALA A 44 6.44 -14.59 6.28
C ALA A 44 5.57 -14.66 5.01
N ALA A 45 4.25 -14.62 5.17
CA ALA A 45 3.31 -14.61 4.04
C ALA A 45 3.42 -13.34 3.21
N ILE A 46 3.58 -12.17 3.84
CA ILE A 46 3.78 -10.88 3.15
C ILE A 46 5.10 -10.90 2.37
N ILE A 47 6.19 -11.36 2.97
CA ILE A 47 7.49 -11.48 2.32
C ILE A 47 7.40 -12.42 1.11
N ALA A 48 6.74 -13.57 1.26
CA ALA A 48 6.55 -14.52 0.17
C ALA A 48 5.78 -13.92 -1.01
N GLU A 49 4.76 -13.09 -0.75
CA GLU A 49 4.02 -12.38 -1.80
C GLU A 49 4.88 -11.33 -2.51
N LEU A 50 5.74 -10.62 -1.79
CA LEU A 50 6.68 -9.67 -2.39
C LEU A 50 7.71 -10.36 -3.27
N GLU A 51 8.31 -11.45 -2.79
CA GLU A 51 9.23 -12.26 -3.60
C GLU A 51 8.52 -12.90 -4.80
N GLY A 52 7.28 -13.31 -4.63
CA GLY A 52 6.43 -13.78 -5.74
C GLY A 52 6.14 -12.71 -6.79
N LEU A 53 6.01 -11.43 -6.37
CA LEU A 53 5.90 -10.30 -7.30
C LEU A 53 7.21 -10.01 -8.04
N LYS A 54 8.35 -10.11 -7.35
CA LYS A 54 9.68 -9.87 -7.96
C LYS A 54 10.04 -10.94 -8.98
N ASN A 55 9.81 -12.19 -8.66
CA ASN A 55 10.31 -13.35 -9.41
C ASN A 55 9.25 -14.04 -10.25
N GLY A 56 7.98 -13.74 -10.03
CA GLY A 56 6.85 -14.34 -10.73
C GLY A 56 6.30 -13.50 -11.88
N PRO A 57 5.33 -14.02 -12.60
CA PRO A 57 4.68 -13.29 -13.67
C PRO A 57 3.81 -12.15 -13.13
N ILE A 58 4.01 -10.96 -13.70
CA ILE A 58 3.10 -9.84 -13.59
C ILE A 58 2.43 -9.69 -14.94
N THR A 59 1.11 -9.66 -14.95
CA THR A 59 0.34 -9.53 -16.19
C THR A 59 0.10 -8.07 -16.55
N GLN A 60 -0.09 -7.81 -17.84
CA GLN A 60 -0.49 -6.49 -18.31
C GLN A 60 -1.83 -6.07 -17.70
N GLU A 61 -2.77 -7.00 -17.53
CA GLU A 61 -4.07 -6.75 -16.90
C GLU A 61 -3.93 -6.23 -15.47
N GLU A 62 -3.03 -6.80 -14.66
CA GLU A 62 -2.77 -6.32 -13.29
C GLU A 62 -2.22 -4.89 -13.28
N VAL A 63 -1.34 -4.56 -14.21
CA VAL A 63 -0.82 -3.18 -14.34
C VAL A 63 -1.93 -2.23 -14.77
N ASP A 64 -2.78 -2.65 -15.72
CA ASP A 64 -3.88 -1.83 -16.22
C ASP A 64 -4.96 -1.63 -15.15
N ASP A 65 -5.23 -2.62 -14.31
CA ASP A 65 -6.13 -2.48 -13.16
C ASP A 65 -5.61 -1.46 -12.14
N CYS A 66 -4.33 -1.54 -11.80
CA CYS A 66 -3.69 -0.57 -10.92
C CYS A 66 -3.71 0.84 -11.52
N ARG A 67 -3.40 0.96 -12.81
CA ARG A 67 -3.45 2.22 -13.55
C ARG A 67 -4.84 2.84 -13.51
N ARG A 68 -5.89 2.07 -13.79
CA ARG A 68 -7.28 2.56 -13.71
C ARG A 68 -7.61 3.10 -12.32
N GLY A 69 -7.21 2.39 -11.26
CA GLY A 69 -7.42 2.84 -9.89
C GLY A 69 -6.71 4.16 -9.58
N LEU A 70 -5.46 4.31 -10.01
CA LEU A 70 -4.69 5.54 -9.82
C LEU A 70 -5.28 6.71 -10.61
N LEU A 71 -5.67 6.51 -11.86
CA LEU A 71 -6.30 7.54 -12.69
C LEU A 71 -7.63 7.99 -12.07
N SER A 72 -8.48 7.06 -11.63
CA SER A 72 -9.72 7.38 -10.93
C SER A 72 -9.48 8.18 -9.63
N SER A 73 -8.44 7.85 -8.87
CA SER A 73 -8.08 8.62 -7.68
C SER A 73 -7.63 10.04 -8.03
N MET A 74 -6.93 10.22 -9.15
CA MET A 74 -6.52 11.55 -9.63
C MET A 74 -7.70 12.36 -10.15
N ASP A 75 -8.71 11.71 -10.77
CA ASP A 75 -9.95 12.38 -11.19
C ASP A 75 -10.70 12.96 -9.98
N ALA A 76 -10.73 12.24 -8.86
CA ALA A 76 -11.38 12.66 -7.64
C ALA A 76 -10.67 13.79 -6.87
N LEU A 77 -9.41 14.14 -7.22
CA LEU A 77 -8.68 15.22 -6.52
C LEU A 77 -9.37 16.59 -6.67
N GLY A 78 -10.03 16.82 -7.81
CA GLY A 78 -10.74 18.07 -8.06
C GLY A 78 -11.98 18.29 -7.17
N ASP A 79 -12.50 17.24 -6.55
CA ASP A 79 -13.70 17.28 -5.72
C ASP A 79 -13.42 17.75 -4.29
N SER A 80 -12.14 17.86 -3.89
CA SER A 80 -11.72 18.23 -2.55
C SER A 80 -10.54 19.19 -2.57
N LEU A 81 -10.74 20.39 -2.01
CA LEU A 81 -9.65 21.36 -1.86
C LEU A 81 -8.48 20.80 -1.01
N ALA A 82 -8.79 20.06 0.04
CA ALA A 82 -7.76 19.42 0.88
C ALA A 82 -6.97 18.36 0.11
N ALA A 83 -7.60 17.59 -0.77
CA ALA A 83 -6.91 16.61 -1.61
C ALA A 83 -6.00 17.30 -2.62
N LEU A 84 -6.47 18.40 -3.23
CA LEU A 84 -5.69 19.19 -4.16
C LEU A 84 -4.52 19.91 -3.46
N GLU A 85 -4.74 20.45 -2.27
CA GLU A 85 -3.68 21.01 -1.42
C GLU A 85 -2.60 19.96 -1.13
N ASN A 86 -2.98 18.76 -0.69
CA ASN A 86 -2.05 17.67 -0.42
C ASN A 86 -1.27 17.24 -1.68
N TRP A 87 -1.90 17.27 -2.85
CA TRP A 87 -1.25 16.99 -4.12
C TRP A 87 -0.07 17.94 -4.39
N TYR A 88 -0.27 19.25 -4.24
CA TYR A 88 0.79 20.25 -4.43
C TYR A 88 1.76 20.31 -3.26
N TYR A 89 1.27 20.21 -2.02
CA TYR A 89 2.13 20.17 -0.83
C TYR A 89 3.15 19.01 -0.90
N GLY A 90 2.72 17.84 -1.35
CA GLY A 90 3.60 16.71 -1.55
C GLY A 90 4.72 16.97 -2.56
N GLN A 91 4.46 17.72 -3.62
CA GLN A 91 5.48 18.10 -4.62
C GLN A 91 6.46 19.14 -4.03
N ILE A 92 5.93 20.15 -3.33
CA ILE A 92 6.76 21.20 -2.68
C ILE A 92 7.72 20.58 -1.67
N THR A 93 7.23 19.69 -0.81
CA THR A 93 8.06 19.07 0.24
C THR A 93 9.17 18.17 -0.31
N ARG A 94 9.00 17.65 -1.54
CA ARG A 94 10.03 16.87 -2.24
C ARG A 94 10.95 17.73 -3.12
N GLY A 95 10.71 19.04 -3.23
CA GLY A 95 11.47 19.91 -4.12
C GLY A 95 11.22 19.63 -5.61
N GLU A 96 10.09 19.03 -5.94
CA GLU A 96 9.70 18.71 -7.32
C GLU A 96 9.09 19.93 -8.01
N PRO A 97 9.20 20.05 -9.34
CA PRO A 97 8.42 21.02 -10.10
C PRO A 97 6.92 20.79 -9.90
N LEU A 98 6.16 21.87 -9.73
CA LEU A 98 4.72 21.76 -9.56
C LEU A 98 4.05 21.40 -10.88
N TYR A 99 3.21 20.39 -10.87
CA TYR A 99 2.38 19.99 -11.99
C TYR A 99 0.96 19.61 -11.53
N PRO A 100 -0.04 19.88 -12.38
CA PRO A 100 -1.43 19.58 -12.05
C PRO A 100 -1.72 18.07 -12.12
N PRO A 101 -2.82 17.60 -11.53
CA PRO A 101 -3.24 16.20 -11.60
C PRO A 101 -3.32 15.64 -13.02
N GLU A 102 -3.72 16.46 -14.01
CA GLU A 102 -3.80 16.08 -15.43
C GLU A 102 -2.45 15.63 -15.98
N TYR A 103 -1.37 16.30 -15.60
CA TYR A 103 -0.02 15.87 -15.98
C TYR A 103 0.38 14.57 -15.24
N GLY A 104 -0.02 14.43 -13.97
CA GLY A 104 0.13 13.18 -13.23
C GLY A 104 -0.54 11.99 -13.92
N LYS A 105 -1.74 12.21 -14.50
CA LYS A 105 -2.44 11.18 -15.31
C LYS A 105 -1.65 10.79 -16.56
N VAL A 106 -1.05 11.77 -17.25
CA VAL A 106 -0.19 11.49 -18.41
C VAL A 106 0.97 10.61 -18.03
N LEU A 107 1.69 10.95 -16.94
CA LEU A 107 2.82 10.16 -16.45
C LEU A 107 2.38 8.75 -16.04
N THR A 108 1.28 8.63 -15.30
CA THR A 108 0.74 7.32 -14.87
C THR A 108 0.33 6.46 -16.06
N SER A 109 -0.25 7.06 -17.10
CA SER A 109 -0.66 6.35 -18.31
C SER A 109 0.52 5.85 -19.13
N ALA A 110 1.65 6.52 -19.06
CA ALA A 110 2.86 6.16 -19.80
C ALA A 110 3.67 5.00 -19.16
N VAL A 111 3.43 4.67 -17.88
CA VAL A 111 4.17 3.61 -17.19
C VAL A 111 3.96 2.26 -17.86
N SER A 112 5.04 1.62 -18.26
CA SER A 112 5.05 0.30 -18.90
C SER A 112 5.15 -0.84 -17.89
N LEU A 113 4.79 -2.05 -18.31
CA LEU A 113 4.97 -3.27 -17.52
C LEU A 113 6.46 -3.51 -17.17
N ASP A 114 7.37 -3.20 -18.08
CA ASP A 114 8.81 -3.40 -17.86
C ASP A 114 9.36 -2.43 -16.80
N GLU A 115 8.91 -1.18 -16.78
CA GLU A 115 9.26 -0.22 -15.73
C GLU A 115 8.74 -0.67 -14.36
N VAL A 116 7.53 -1.25 -14.30
CA VAL A 116 7.00 -1.84 -13.07
C VAL A 116 7.89 -2.98 -12.59
N ARG A 117 8.29 -3.89 -13.49
CA ARG A 117 9.19 -5.01 -13.16
C ARG A 117 10.56 -4.53 -12.67
N GLN A 118 11.17 -3.56 -13.35
CA GLN A 118 12.44 -2.99 -12.94
C GLN A 118 12.35 -2.34 -11.55
N THR A 119 11.31 -1.58 -11.30
CA THR A 119 11.09 -0.94 -10.00
C THR A 119 10.95 -1.98 -8.88
N LEU A 120 10.19 -3.06 -9.11
CA LEU A 120 10.06 -4.14 -8.12
C LEU A 120 11.40 -4.81 -7.79
N GLN A 121 12.31 -4.95 -8.75
CA GLN A 121 13.65 -5.50 -8.49
C GLN A 121 14.49 -4.61 -7.58
N SER A 122 14.23 -3.31 -7.53
CA SER A 122 14.96 -2.38 -6.67
C SER A 122 14.56 -2.44 -5.19
N TYR A 123 13.38 -2.98 -4.88
CA TYR A 123 12.93 -3.11 -3.49
C TYR A 123 13.66 -4.25 -2.78
N SER A 124 14.03 -4.01 -1.52
CA SER A 124 14.54 -5.02 -0.60
C SER A 124 13.82 -4.92 0.73
N TYR A 125 13.64 -6.06 1.38
CA TYR A 125 13.14 -6.08 2.75
C TYR A 125 14.12 -5.34 3.67
N SER A 126 13.59 -4.48 4.53
CA SER A 126 14.40 -3.68 5.47
C SER A 126 14.14 -4.09 6.90
N VAL A 127 12.93 -3.88 7.40
CA VAL A 127 12.58 -4.10 8.79
C VAL A 127 11.09 -4.42 8.92
N CYS A 128 10.76 -5.28 9.90
CA CYS A 128 9.41 -5.45 10.41
C CYS A 128 9.33 -4.96 11.85
N TYR A 129 8.24 -4.33 12.18
CA TYR A 129 7.94 -3.90 13.54
C TYR A 129 6.54 -4.37 13.91
N ALA A 130 6.43 -5.12 15.02
CA ALA A 130 5.16 -5.60 15.55
C ALA A 130 4.80 -4.84 16.82
N VAL A 131 3.58 -4.33 16.88
CA VAL A 131 2.99 -3.76 18.10
C VAL A 131 2.04 -4.80 18.69
N THR A 132 2.36 -5.27 19.87
CA THR A 132 1.56 -6.27 20.59
C THR A 132 1.07 -5.70 21.91
N ALA A 133 -0.08 -6.16 22.39
CA ALA A 133 -0.54 -5.82 23.74
C ALA A 133 0.40 -6.46 24.78
N GLU A 134 0.62 -5.76 25.90
CA GLU A 134 1.35 -6.36 27.03
C GLU A 134 0.61 -7.61 27.54
N PRO A 135 1.37 -8.67 27.92
CA PRO A 135 0.76 -9.86 28.53
C PRO A 135 -0.05 -9.49 29.75
N GLY A 136 -1.36 -9.76 29.73
CA GLY A 136 -2.28 -9.46 30.85
C GLY A 136 -3.22 -8.29 30.65
N THR A 137 -3.08 -7.49 29.58
CA THR A 137 -4.05 -6.45 29.22
C THR A 137 -5.17 -7.08 28.40
N GLN A 138 -6.18 -7.66 29.07
CA GLN A 138 -7.45 -7.97 28.40
C GLN A 138 -8.07 -6.64 27.95
N GLY A 139 -8.22 -6.46 26.66
CA GLY A 139 -8.95 -5.32 26.12
C GLY A 139 -10.34 -5.27 26.76
N LYS A 140 -10.62 -4.24 27.54
CA LYS A 140 -11.99 -3.91 27.91
C LYS A 140 -12.70 -3.53 26.62
N GLY A 141 -13.39 -4.50 26.02
CA GLY A 141 -14.38 -4.22 24.98
C GLY A 141 -15.44 -3.33 25.62
N GLY A 142 -15.43 -2.06 25.24
CA GLY A 142 -16.47 -1.13 25.61
C GLY A 142 -17.76 -1.49 24.87
N SER A 143 -18.62 -2.27 25.52
CA SER A 143 -20.05 -2.23 25.27
C SER A 143 -20.60 -1.18 26.23
N GLU A 144 -20.60 0.07 25.84
CA GLU A 144 -21.53 1.05 26.44
C GLU A 144 -22.85 0.84 25.72
N ASP A 145 -23.72 0.10 26.39
CA ASP A 145 -25.17 0.12 26.13
C ASP A 145 -25.67 1.54 26.38
N VAL A 146 -26.08 2.20 25.31
CA VAL A 146 -26.82 3.47 25.42
C VAL A 146 -28.29 3.10 25.61
N GLU A 147 -28.79 3.30 26.83
CA GLU A 147 -30.23 3.42 27.12
C GLU A 147 -30.83 4.69 26.50
#